data_db6a9c51f4a01bda4819760a9ab8dee6
#
_entry.id   db6a9c51f4a01bda4819760a9ab8dee6
#
_cell.length_a   1.000
_cell.length_b   1.000
_cell.length_c   1.000
_cell.angle_alpha   90.00
_cell.angle_beta   90.00
_cell.angle_gamma   90.00
#
_symmetry.space_group_name_H-M   'P 1'
#
loop_
_entity.id
_entity.type
_entity.pdbx_description
1 polymer ?
#
loop_
_entity_poly.entity_id
_entity_poly.type
_entity_poly.pdbx_seq_one_letter_code
_entity_poly.pdbx_strand_id
1 'polypeptide(L)'
;PPPPPPPPPAGSAASADGAKAYNELTVGTDNTDLKAELKVISHRTDLIDDGTFDGYVAAFQKLYPNITIKYEGITDYANDMTTRLTSNDWGDLCMIPTNIPLTELGDYFEPLCALSDIENDYNFASNRAYNGSADGIPSTGNAQGIVYNKKVFEAAGITTLPKTPDEFLDDLQKIKDYDPSIDPLYTNYAAGWTMTAWDAYTSG
;
A
#
# COMPACT_ATOMS: atom_id res chain seq x y z
N PRO A 1 -21.87 7.60 28.38
CA PRO A 1 -22.55 8.18 27.24
C PRO A 1 -22.62 7.14 26.12
N PRO A 2 -23.72 7.05 25.35
CA PRO A 2 -23.76 6.18 24.20
C PRO A 2 -22.72 6.65 23.16
N PRO A 3 -22.16 5.75 22.34
CA PRO A 3 -21.27 6.15 21.27
C PRO A 3 -21.98 7.14 20.32
N PRO A 4 -21.28 8.09 19.70
CA PRO A 4 -21.86 8.97 18.72
C PRO A 4 -22.50 8.13 17.58
N PRO A 5 -23.59 8.61 16.98
CA PRO A 5 -24.17 7.91 15.84
C PRO A 5 -23.13 7.79 14.73
N PRO A 6 -23.16 6.66 13.98
CA PRO A 6 -22.26 6.54 12.83
C PRO A 6 -22.52 7.72 11.87
N PRO A 7 -21.46 8.26 11.23
CA PRO A 7 -21.64 9.26 10.19
C PRO A 7 -22.57 8.71 9.11
N PRO A 8 -23.34 9.55 8.43
CA PRO A 8 -24.21 9.11 7.35
C PRO A 8 -23.38 8.37 6.31
N PRO A 9 -23.92 7.32 5.65
CA PRO A 9 -23.23 6.67 4.56
C PRO A 9 -22.83 7.74 3.55
N ALA A 10 -21.57 7.74 3.13
CA ALA A 10 -21.10 8.61 2.08
C ALA A 10 -21.88 8.30 0.80
N GLY A 11 -23.01 8.98 0.65
CA GLY A 11 -23.58 9.17 -0.66
C GLY A 11 -22.54 9.97 -1.44
N SER A 12 -22.30 9.61 -2.70
CA SER A 12 -21.36 10.26 -3.60
C SER A 12 -21.02 11.67 -3.12
N ALA A 13 -19.80 11.86 -2.60
CA ALA A 13 -19.38 13.16 -2.13
C ALA A 13 -19.31 14.07 -3.37
N ALA A 14 -20.44 14.64 -3.74
CA ALA A 14 -20.45 15.85 -4.53
C ALA A 14 -19.73 16.85 -3.63
N SER A 15 -18.51 17.22 -4.00
CA SER A 15 -17.77 18.24 -3.30
C SER A 15 -18.68 19.49 -3.21
N ALA A 16 -18.58 20.23 -2.12
CA ALA A 16 -19.39 21.43 -1.86
C ALA A 16 -19.31 22.49 -2.97
N ASP A 17 -18.41 22.35 -3.94
CA ASP A 17 -18.12 23.29 -5.03
C ASP A 17 -18.61 22.84 -6.43
N GLY A 18 -19.45 21.79 -6.54
CA GLY A 18 -19.96 21.31 -7.84
C GLY A 18 -18.94 20.54 -8.68
N ALA A 19 -17.86 20.04 -8.08
CA ALA A 19 -16.93 19.14 -8.74
C ALA A 19 -17.63 17.81 -9.05
N LYS A 20 -17.29 17.21 -10.20
CA LYS A 20 -17.77 15.89 -10.59
C LYS A 20 -17.31 14.83 -9.60
N ALA A 21 -18.14 13.83 -9.35
CA ALA A 21 -17.74 12.65 -8.61
C ALA A 21 -16.61 11.90 -9.33
N TYR A 22 -15.81 11.13 -8.60
CA TYR A 22 -14.67 10.39 -9.14
C TYR A 22 -15.01 9.56 -10.39
N ASN A 23 -16.13 8.82 -10.35
CA ASN A 23 -16.61 7.97 -11.44
C ASN A 23 -17.21 8.74 -12.63
N GLU A 24 -17.42 10.04 -12.50
CA GLU A 24 -17.90 10.92 -13.57
C GLU A 24 -16.78 11.70 -14.28
N LEU A 25 -15.55 11.62 -13.73
CA LEU A 25 -14.37 12.31 -14.26
C LEU A 25 -13.82 11.56 -15.49
N THR A 26 -13.55 12.32 -16.54
CA THR A 26 -12.83 11.83 -17.72
C THR A 26 -11.41 12.37 -17.70
N VAL A 27 -10.44 11.49 -17.45
CA VAL A 27 -9.02 11.83 -17.39
C VAL A 27 -8.56 12.48 -18.71
N GLY A 28 -7.84 13.57 -18.59
CA GLY A 28 -7.32 14.35 -19.73
C GLY A 28 -8.38 15.19 -20.47
N THR A 29 -9.61 15.25 -19.96
CA THR A 29 -10.70 16.09 -20.50
C THR A 29 -11.22 17.04 -19.46
N ASP A 30 -11.60 16.50 -18.29
CA ASP A 30 -12.08 17.33 -17.19
C ASP A 30 -10.93 17.97 -16.45
N ASN A 31 -11.14 19.18 -15.93
CA ASN A 31 -10.21 19.91 -15.05
C ASN A 31 -8.82 20.20 -15.66
N THR A 32 -8.66 20.23 -17.01
CA THR A 32 -7.37 20.43 -17.68
C THR A 32 -6.82 21.86 -17.54
N ASP A 33 -7.64 22.81 -17.12
CA ASP A 33 -7.30 24.20 -16.87
C ASP A 33 -6.86 24.50 -15.44
N LEU A 34 -7.02 23.53 -14.52
CA LEU A 34 -6.59 23.66 -13.13
C LEU A 34 -5.09 23.94 -13.04
N LYS A 35 -4.74 24.80 -12.11
CA LYS A 35 -3.36 25.18 -11.78
C LYS A 35 -3.11 24.83 -10.31
N ALA A 36 -2.13 24.00 -10.07
CA ALA A 36 -1.75 23.61 -8.72
C ALA A 36 -0.27 23.23 -8.64
N GLU A 37 0.28 23.34 -7.45
CA GLU A 37 1.52 22.68 -7.07
C GLU A 37 1.15 21.66 -5.99
N LEU A 38 1.37 20.38 -6.27
CA LEU A 38 1.01 19.27 -5.36
C LEU A 38 2.28 18.69 -4.75
N LYS A 39 2.25 18.50 -3.44
CA LYS A 39 3.26 17.76 -2.69
C LYS A 39 2.76 16.35 -2.40
N VAL A 40 3.50 15.34 -2.86
CA VAL A 40 3.17 13.92 -2.67
C VAL A 40 4.23 13.27 -1.79
N ILE A 41 3.81 12.66 -0.69
CA ILE A 41 4.73 11.97 0.23
C ILE A 41 4.64 10.47 0.01
N SER A 42 5.79 9.82 -0.19
CA SER A 42 5.89 8.41 -0.50
C SER A 42 6.97 7.70 0.34
N HIS A 43 6.74 6.43 0.63
CA HIS A 43 7.76 5.53 1.20
C HIS A 43 8.71 4.97 0.14
N ARG A 44 8.39 5.14 -1.15
CA ARG A 44 9.16 4.61 -2.28
C ARG A 44 10.27 5.58 -2.67
N THR A 45 11.25 5.74 -1.75
CA THR A 45 12.45 6.56 -1.99
C THR A 45 13.25 6.05 -3.19
N ASP A 46 13.25 4.74 -3.42
CA ASP A 46 13.86 4.10 -4.58
C ASP A 46 13.31 4.61 -5.92
N LEU A 47 12.00 4.80 -6.05
CA LEU A 47 11.36 5.30 -7.28
C LEU A 47 11.52 6.82 -7.47
N ILE A 48 11.83 7.53 -6.39
CA ILE A 48 12.21 8.94 -6.47
C ILE A 48 13.65 9.04 -6.97
N ASP A 49 14.57 8.26 -6.36
CA ASP A 49 16.00 8.34 -6.63
C ASP A 49 16.37 7.85 -8.05
N ASP A 50 15.65 6.87 -8.59
CA ASP A 50 15.88 6.34 -9.93
C ASP A 50 15.16 7.11 -11.05
N GLY A 51 14.36 8.13 -10.71
CA GLY A 51 13.62 8.98 -11.66
C GLY A 51 12.34 8.36 -12.22
N THR A 52 11.89 7.21 -11.69
CA THR A 52 10.63 6.57 -12.12
C THR A 52 9.44 7.51 -11.92
N PHE A 53 9.36 8.18 -10.76
CA PHE A 53 8.29 9.13 -10.47
C PHE A 53 8.33 10.37 -11.38
N ASP A 54 9.50 10.83 -11.79
CA ASP A 54 9.61 11.91 -12.77
C ASP A 54 8.98 11.51 -14.11
N GLY A 55 9.14 10.26 -14.50
CA GLY A 55 8.47 9.70 -15.68
C GLY A 55 6.93 9.71 -15.56
N TYR A 56 6.39 9.41 -14.38
CA TYR A 56 4.94 9.47 -14.13
C TYR A 56 4.44 10.91 -14.12
N VAL A 57 5.17 11.82 -13.49
CA VAL A 57 4.86 13.27 -13.52
C VAL A 57 4.83 13.79 -14.96
N ALA A 58 5.84 13.45 -15.76
CA ALA A 58 5.91 13.88 -17.16
C ALA A 58 4.75 13.32 -18.02
N ALA A 59 4.29 12.09 -17.72
CA ALA A 59 3.11 11.52 -18.37
C ALA A 59 1.82 12.23 -17.95
N PHE A 60 1.65 12.51 -16.66
CA PHE A 60 0.50 13.23 -16.12
C PHE A 60 0.43 14.67 -16.67
N GLN A 61 1.55 15.37 -16.74
CA GLN A 61 1.61 16.76 -17.22
C GLN A 61 1.30 16.92 -18.72
N LYS A 62 1.33 15.84 -19.52
CA LYS A 62 0.81 15.88 -20.89
C LYS A 62 -0.69 16.11 -20.93
N LEU A 63 -1.41 15.67 -19.90
CA LEU A 63 -2.86 15.81 -19.76
C LEU A 63 -3.23 17.06 -18.95
N TYR A 64 -2.43 17.39 -17.94
CA TYR A 64 -2.65 18.49 -16.98
C TYR A 64 -1.41 19.41 -16.91
N PRO A 65 -1.15 20.23 -17.94
CA PRO A 65 0.13 20.94 -18.08
C PRO A 65 0.37 22.03 -17.02
N ASN A 66 -0.67 22.44 -16.33
CA ASN A 66 -0.61 23.50 -15.33
C ASN A 66 -0.48 22.98 -13.88
N ILE A 67 -0.41 21.66 -13.72
CA ILE A 67 -0.22 21.04 -12.40
C ILE A 67 1.23 20.58 -12.27
N THR A 68 1.91 21.06 -11.25
CA THR A 68 3.24 20.57 -10.85
C THR A 68 3.12 19.60 -9.69
N ILE A 69 3.91 18.52 -9.72
CA ILE A 69 3.94 17.52 -8.66
C ILE A 69 5.37 17.42 -8.14
N LYS A 70 5.52 17.51 -6.81
CA LYS A 70 6.78 17.29 -6.11
C LYS A 70 6.65 16.10 -5.17
N TYR A 71 7.57 15.14 -5.30
CA TYR A 71 7.64 14.01 -4.39
C TYR A 71 8.61 14.28 -3.24
N GLU A 72 8.21 13.85 -2.05
CA GLU A 72 9.08 13.75 -0.88
C GLU A 72 9.12 12.30 -0.42
N GLY A 73 10.32 11.73 -0.28
CA GLY A 73 10.53 10.36 0.21
C GLY A 73 10.79 10.32 1.70
N ILE A 74 10.16 9.36 2.40
CA ILE A 74 10.39 9.10 3.82
C ILE A 74 10.72 7.64 4.03
N THR A 75 11.82 7.34 4.74
CA THR A 75 12.29 5.96 4.98
C THR A 75 11.53 5.29 6.12
N ASP A 76 11.40 5.93 7.27
CA ASP A 76 10.56 5.44 8.41
C ASP A 76 9.13 5.96 8.27
N TYR A 77 8.50 5.55 7.18
CA TYR A 77 7.27 6.17 6.68
C TYR A 77 6.11 6.17 7.67
N ALA A 78 5.80 5.02 8.28
CA ALA A 78 4.62 4.91 9.13
C ALA A 78 4.70 5.81 10.37
N ASN A 79 5.87 5.88 11.02
CA ASN A 79 6.08 6.69 12.21
C ASN A 79 6.13 8.18 11.88
N ASP A 80 6.89 8.55 10.86
CA ASP A 80 7.06 9.94 10.45
C ASP A 80 5.75 10.53 9.91
N MET A 81 5.01 9.77 9.08
CA MET A 81 3.73 10.23 8.57
C MET A 81 2.67 10.40 9.66
N THR A 82 2.60 9.47 10.61
CA THR A 82 1.66 9.63 11.75
C THR A 82 1.94 10.92 12.51
N THR A 83 3.21 11.25 12.72
CA THR A 83 3.61 12.50 13.38
C THR A 83 3.21 13.72 12.52
N ARG A 84 3.44 13.68 11.21
CA ARG A 84 3.11 14.80 10.30
C ARG A 84 1.61 15.02 10.16
N LEU A 85 0.81 13.97 10.12
CA LEU A 85 -0.65 14.05 10.06
C LEU A 85 -1.22 14.82 11.25
N THR A 86 -0.63 14.68 12.45
CA THR A 86 -1.06 15.43 13.63
C THR A 86 -0.65 16.90 13.59
N SER A 87 0.34 17.29 12.78
CA SER A 87 0.83 18.67 12.66
C SER A 87 0.20 19.47 11.52
N ASN A 88 -0.61 18.85 10.67
CA ASN A 88 -1.16 19.43 9.44
C ASN A 88 -0.10 20.01 8.45
N ASP A 89 1.15 19.56 8.53
CA ASP A 89 2.26 19.97 7.67
C ASP A 89 2.81 18.77 6.89
N TRP A 90 1.98 18.19 6.04
CA TRP A 90 2.39 16.98 5.32
C TRP A 90 2.20 17.03 3.80
N GLY A 91 1.49 18.02 3.26
CA GLY A 91 1.28 18.17 1.82
C GLY A 91 -0.13 17.80 1.37
N ASP A 92 -0.29 17.40 0.11
CA ASP A 92 -1.61 17.24 -0.53
C ASP A 92 -2.00 15.76 -0.67
N LEU A 93 -1.04 14.90 -1.00
CA LEU A 93 -1.24 13.48 -1.21
C LEU A 93 -0.19 12.66 -0.45
N CYS A 94 -0.60 11.53 0.09
CA CYS A 94 0.34 10.59 0.71
C CYS A 94 -0.13 9.13 0.57
N MET A 95 0.78 8.21 0.79
CA MET A 95 0.41 6.81 1.07
C MET A 95 -0.20 6.74 2.46
N ILE A 96 -1.45 6.29 2.58
CA ILE A 96 -2.08 6.16 3.91
C ILE A 96 -1.29 5.16 4.76
N PRO A 97 -0.76 5.57 5.93
CA PRO A 97 -0.01 4.68 6.81
C PRO A 97 -0.84 3.49 7.27
N THR A 98 -0.19 2.32 7.37
CA THR A 98 -0.88 1.08 7.75
C THR A 98 -1.32 1.05 9.21
N ASN A 99 -0.70 1.86 10.05
CA ASN A 99 -1.00 1.99 11.48
C ASN A 99 -2.15 2.95 11.81
N ILE A 100 -2.73 3.63 10.83
CA ILE A 100 -3.95 4.42 11.02
C ILE A 100 -5.16 3.47 11.04
N PRO A 101 -5.96 3.44 12.14
CA PRO A 101 -7.18 2.65 12.19
C PRO A 101 -8.19 3.09 11.12
N LEU A 102 -8.94 2.16 10.55
CA LEU A 102 -9.95 2.49 9.54
C LEU A 102 -11.01 3.47 10.08
N THR A 103 -11.32 3.40 11.36
CA THR A 103 -12.29 4.29 12.03
C THR A 103 -11.84 5.73 12.15
N GLU A 104 -10.55 6.00 11.95
CA GLU A 104 -9.92 7.32 12.07
C GLU A 104 -9.55 7.91 10.71
N LEU A 105 -9.81 7.21 9.59
CA LEU A 105 -9.45 7.71 8.26
C LEU A 105 -10.04 9.08 7.97
N GLY A 106 -11.31 9.28 8.27
CA GLY A 106 -12.00 10.55 8.06
C GLY A 106 -11.53 11.72 8.94
N ASP A 107 -10.69 11.46 9.96
CA ASP A 107 -10.08 12.52 10.78
C ASP A 107 -8.87 13.16 10.06
N TYR A 108 -8.29 12.44 9.09
CA TYR A 108 -7.05 12.84 8.41
C TYR A 108 -7.21 13.02 6.90
N PHE A 109 -8.11 12.27 6.27
CA PHE A 109 -8.23 12.18 4.81
C PHE A 109 -9.62 12.54 4.35
N GLU A 110 -9.67 13.22 3.21
CA GLU A 110 -10.93 13.52 2.53
C GLU A 110 -11.42 12.28 1.78
N PRO A 111 -12.69 11.89 1.91
CA PRO A 111 -13.26 10.81 1.13
C PRO A 111 -13.15 11.06 -0.38
N LEU A 112 -12.60 10.10 -1.12
CA LEU A 112 -12.44 10.23 -2.56
C LEU A 112 -13.72 9.87 -3.31
N CYS A 113 -14.41 8.80 -2.88
CA CYS A 113 -15.62 8.28 -3.52
C CYS A 113 -16.31 7.23 -2.63
N ALA A 114 -17.47 6.75 -3.04
CA ALA A 114 -18.06 5.56 -2.44
C ALA A 114 -17.21 4.33 -2.81
N LEU A 115 -17.05 3.37 -1.88
CA LEU A 115 -16.33 2.13 -2.14
C LEU A 115 -16.90 1.38 -3.35
N SER A 116 -18.23 1.38 -3.53
CA SER A 116 -18.89 0.76 -4.67
C SER A 116 -18.48 1.31 -6.04
N ASP A 117 -17.93 2.53 -6.07
CA ASP A 117 -17.50 3.17 -7.32
C ASP A 117 -16.15 2.63 -7.83
N ILE A 118 -15.36 2.02 -6.94
CA ILE A 118 -14.00 1.57 -7.24
C ILE A 118 -13.74 0.08 -6.97
N GLU A 119 -14.58 -0.60 -6.22
CA GLU A 119 -14.32 -1.98 -5.78
C GLU A 119 -14.24 -3.01 -6.90
N ASN A 120 -14.85 -2.74 -8.06
CA ASN A 120 -14.79 -3.60 -9.24
C ASN A 120 -13.57 -3.31 -10.12
N ASP A 121 -12.99 -2.12 -10.02
CA ASP A 121 -11.87 -1.67 -10.86
C ASP A 121 -10.52 -1.84 -10.17
N TYR A 122 -10.51 -1.82 -8.84
CA TYR A 122 -9.30 -1.90 -8.04
C TYR A 122 -9.31 -3.07 -7.06
N ASN A 123 -8.33 -3.98 -7.19
CA ASN A 123 -8.09 -4.98 -6.17
C ASN A 123 -7.72 -4.31 -4.84
N PHE A 124 -8.21 -4.86 -3.73
CA PHE A 124 -7.94 -4.34 -2.37
C PHE A 124 -8.53 -2.95 -2.07
N ALA A 125 -9.51 -2.48 -2.82
CA ALA A 125 -10.16 -1.18 -2.60
C ALA A 125 -10.67 -1.01 -1.16
N SER A 126 -11.15 -2.10 -0.53
CA SER A 126 -11.65 -2.09 0.84
C SER A 126 -10.58 -1.87 1.92
N ASN A 127 -9.29 -1.99 1.60
CA ASN A 127 -8.22 -1.90 2.59
C ASN A 127 -8.08 -0.50 3.22
N ARG A 128 -8.55 0.53 2.55
CA ARG A 128 -8.61 1.90 3.06
C ARG A 128 -9.98 2.51 2.78
N ALA A 129 -11.00 1.77 3.22
CA ALA A 129 -12.38 2.19 3.18
C ALA A 129 -13.05 1.95 4.53
N TYR A 130 -13.93 2.84 4.94
CA TYR A 130 -14.71 2.71 6.16
C TYR A 130 -16.13 3.20 5.95
N ASN A 131 -17.11 2.47 6.48
CA ASN A 131 -18.56 2.79 6.34
C ASN A 131 -19.01 3.05 4.89
N GLY A 132 -18.42 2.33 3.92
CA GLY A 132 -18.78 2.47 2.51
C GLY A 132 -18.11 3.64 1.79
N SER A 133 -17.26 4.41 2.48
CA SER A 133 -16.43 5.46 1.89
C SER A 133 -15.02 4.94 1.64
N ALA A 134 -14.41 5.31 0.52
CA ALA A 134 -13.02 5.05 0.19
C ALA A 134 -12.20 6.33 0.36
N ASP A 135 -11.23 6.31 1.27
CA ASP A 135 -10.35 7.44 1.57
C ASP A 135 -9.01 7.33 0.84
N GLY A 136 -8.81 6.23 0.11
CA GLY A 136 -7.62 6.00 -0.69
C GLY A 136 -7.85 4.99 -1.81
N ILE A 137 -7.04 5.12 -2.88
CA ILE A 137 -7.02 4.20 -4.01
C ILE A 137 -5.79 3.30 -3.90
N PRO A 138 -5.91 1.97 -4.02
CA PRO A 138 -4.77 1.07 -4.03
C PRO A 138 -3.88 1.31 -5.25
N SER A 139 -2.61 1.61 -5.02
CA SER A 139 -1.64 1.79 -6.10
C SER A 139 -0.88 0.51 -6.43
N THR A 140 -0.65 -0.34 -5.43
CA THR A 140 0.10 -1.60 -5.57
C THR A 140 -0.40 -2.62 -4.56
N GLY A 141 -0.13 -3.90 -4.83
CA GLY A 141 -0.33 -5.00 -3.90
C GLY A 141 0.94 -5.83 -3.76
N ASN A 142 1.15 -6.42 -2.59
CA ASN A 142 2.25 -7.34 -2.34
C ASN A 142 1.74 -8.77 -2.30
N ALA A 143 2.45 -9.67 -2.97
CA ALA A 143 2.33 -11.09 -2.71
C ALA A 143 3.42 -11.48 -1.70
N GLN A 144 3.01 -12.19 -0.66
CA GLN A 144 3.93 -12.72 0.33
C GLN A 144 4.04 -14.24 0.17
N GLY A 145 5.18 -14.80 0.52
CA GLY A 145 5.41 -16.23 0.43
C GLY A 145 6.87 -16.59 0.73
N ILE A 146 7.15 -17.88 0.76
CA ILE A 146 8.49 -18.39 0.92
C ILE A 146 9.15 -18.53 -0.45
N VAL A 147 10.25 -17.81 -0.67
CA VAL A 147 11.08 -17.94 -1.87
C VAL A 147 12.11 -19.05 -1.61
N TYR A 148 12.23 -20.00 -2.54
CA TYR A 148 13.16 -21.10 -2.42
C TYR A 148 14.06 -21.26 -3.64
N ASN A 149 15.26 -21.79 -3.44
CA ASN A 149 16.20 -22.10 -4.51
C ASN A 149 15.90 -23.49 -5.09
N LYS A 150 15.30 -23.55 -6.29
CA LYS A 150 14.92 -24.79 -6.95
C LYS A 150 16.10 -25.77 -7.12
N LYS A 151 17.30 -25.27 -7.46
CA LYS A 151 18.48 -26.12 -7.67
C LYS A 151 18.95 -26.79 -6.37
N VAL A 152 18.86 -26.07 -5.25
CA VAL A 152 19.19 -26.63 -3.92
C VAL A 152 18.16 -27.70 -3.53
N PHE A 153 16.88 -27.44 -3.74
CA PHE A 153 15.82 -28.42 -3.49
C PHE A 153 16.02 -29.70 -4.30
N GLU A 154 16.23 -29.58 -5.61
CA GLU A 154 16.51 -30.71 -6.49
C GLU A 154 17.76 -31.51 -6.04
N ALA A 155 18.86 -30.83 -5.71
CA ALA A 155 20.10 -31.45 -5.27
C ALA A 155 19.94 -32.18 -3.92
N ALA A 156 19.11 -31.63 -3.01
CA ALA A 156 18.77 -32.28 -1.73
C ALA A 156 17.68 -33.37 -1.88
N GLY A 157 17.24 -33.69 -3.10
CA GLY A 157 16.22 -34.72 -3.35
C GLY A 157 14.79 -34.33 -3.01
N ILE A 158 14.52 -33.02 -2.85
CA ILE A 158 13.18 -32.49 -2.57
C ILE A 158 12.47 -32.28 -3.91
N THR A 159 11.49 -33.13 -4.21
CA THR A 159 10.75 -33.13 -5.49
C THR A 159 9.36 -32.51 -5.39
N THR A 160 8.84 -32.32 -4.19
CA THR A 160 7.52 -31.73 -3.91
C THR A 160 7.68 -30.66 -2.85
N LEU A 161 6.90 -29.58 -2.98
CA LEU A 161 6.89 -28.53 -1.96
C LEU A 161 6.15 -29.01 -0.70
N PRO A 162 6.63 -28.63 0.49
CA PRO A 162 6.01 -29.00 1.76
C PRO A 162 4.62 -28.38 1.87
N LYS A 163 3.70 -29.13 2.48
CA LYS A 163 2.31 -28.71 2.71
C LYS A 163 1.99 -28.53 4.20
N THR A 164 2.89 -28.98 5.05
CA THR A 164 2.75 -28.86 6.51
C THR A 164 4.03 -28.26 7.10
N PRO A 165 3.98 -27.69 8.31
CA PRO A 165 5.16 -27.22 9.02
C PRO A 165 6.21 -28.32 9.24
N ASP A 166 5.77 -29.53 9.55
CA ASP A 166 6.68 -30.67 9.77
C ASP A 166 7.43 -31.04 8.47
N GLU A 167 6.72 -31.16 7.35
CA GLU A 167 7.34 -31.39 6.04
C GLU A 167 8.33 -30.26 5.67
N PHE A 168 8.01 -29.01 6.02
CA PHE A 168 8.92 -27.88 5.79
C PHE A 168 10.22 -28.03 6.62
N LEU A 169 10.11 -28.39 7.89
CA LEU A 169 11.28 -28.63 8.75
C LEU A 169 12.12 -29.82 8.26
N ASP A 170 11.45 -30.90 7.84
CA ASP A 170 12.12 -32.06 7.24
C ASP A 170 12.90 -31.69 5.97
N ASP A 171 12.34 -30.84 5.12
CA ASP A 171 13.01 -30.38 3.91
C ASP A 171 14.21 -29.47 4.23
N LEU A 172 14.12 -28.62 5.25
CA LEU A 172 15.28 -27.85 5.72
C LEU A 172 16.40 -28.79 6.24
N GLN A 173 16.03 -29.88 6.95
CA GLN A 173 17.00 -30.87 7.42
C GLN A 173 17.66 -31.63 6.25
N LYS A 174 16.90 -32.02 5.22
CA LYS A 174 17.47 -32.65 4.00
C LYS A 174 18.50 -31.74 3.32
N ILE A 175 18.23 -30.43 3.24
CA ILE A 175 19.18 -29.45 2.68
C ILE A 175 20.47 -29.41 3.54
N LYS A 176 20.32 -29.38 4.86
CA LYS A 176 21.45 -29.36 5.78
C LYS A 176 22.29 -30.63 5.71
N ASP A 177 21.64 -31.78 5.55
CA ASP A 177 22.30 -33.09 5.39
C ASP A 177 23.00 -33.23 4.03
N TYR A 178 22.43 -32.64 2.97
CA TYR A 178 23.01 -32.59 1.65
C TYR A 178 24.29 -31.74 1.61
N ASP A 179 24.24 -30.55 2.17
CA ASP A 179 25.40 -29.65 2.26
C ASP A 179 25.40 -28.85 3.58
N PRO A 180 26.21 -29.27 4.57
CA PRO A 180 26.29 -28.59 5.86
C PRO A 180 26.72 -27.13 5.81
N SER A 181 27.29 -26.67 4.69
CA SER A 181 27.68 -25.27 4.51
C SER A 181 26.51 -24.33 4.15
N ILE A 182 25.38 -24.91 3.72
CA ILE A 182 24.18 -24.14 3.40
C ILE A 182 23.42 -23.84 4.70
N ASP A 183 23.04 -22.56 4.87
CA ASP A 183 22.02 -22.18 5.85
C ASP A 183 20.64 -22.33 5.18
N PRO A 184 19.86 -23.37 5.55
CA PRO A 184 18.67 -23.75 4.79
C PRO A 184 17.50 -22.79 4.97
N LEU A 185 17.51 -21.94 6.01
CA LEU A 185 16.48 -20.95 6.30
C LEU A 185 17.09 -19.59 6.59
N TYR A 186 16.72 -18.61 5.78
CA TYR A 186 17.03 -17.21 6.04
C TYR A 186 15.80 -16.49 6.60
N THR A 187 15.98 -15.77 7.69
CA THR A 187 14.95 -14.94 8.32
C THR A 187 15.52 -13.56 8.61
N ASN A 188 14.66 -12.54 8.65
CA ASN A 188 15.06 -11.16 8.87
C ASN A 188 14.36 -10.55 10.10
N TYR A 189 14.33 -11.28 11.22
CA TYR A 189 13.61 -10.88 12.43
C TYR A 189 14.18 -9.65 13.16
N ALA A 190 15.34 -9.14 12.77
CA ALA A 190 16.01 -8.04 13.47
C ALA A 190 15.17 -6.77 13.59
N ALA A 191 14.32 -6.49 12.61
CA ALA A 191 13.50 -5.26 12.57
C ALA A 191 12.12 -5.38 13.26
N GLY A 192 11.81 -6.49 13.90
CA GLY A 192 10.55 -6.68 14.63
C GLY A 192 9.31 -6.83 13.75
N TRP A 193 9.04 -5.91 12.82
CA TRP A 193 7.86 -5.97 11.93
C TRP A 193 7.81 -7.25 11.07
N THR A 194 8.95 -7.81 10.76
CA THR A 194 9.06 -9.06 10.00
C THR A 194 8.55 -10.27 10.77
N MET A 195 8.56 -10.22 12.10
CA MET A 195 7.91 -11.25 12.94
C MET A 195 6.41 -11.28 12.70
N THR A 196 5.77 -10.11 12.62
CA THR A 196 4.34 -10.00 12.32
C THR A 196 3.98 -10.61 10.96
N ALA A 197 4.86 -10.44 9.95
CA ALA A 197 4.68 -11.05 8.65
C ALA A 197 4.70 -12.59 8.73
N TRP A 198 5.60 -13.18 9.52
CA TRP A 198 5.65 -14.63 9.76
C TRP A 198 4.42 -15.15 10.51
N ASP A 199 3.98 -14.45 11.53
CA ASP A 199 2.81 -14.83 12.31
C ASP A 199 1.55 -14.91 11.43
N ALA A 200 1.37 -13.96 10.53
CA ALA A 200 0.27 -13.96 9.57
C ALA A 200 0.25 -15.18 8.64
N TYR A 201 1.41 -15.86 8.43
CA TYR A 201 1.47 -17.08 7.59
C TYR A 201 1.31 -18.36 8.38
N THR A 202 1.66 -18.34 9.65
CA THR A 202 1.70 -19.54 10.48
C THR A 202 0.45 -19.72 11.32
N SER A 203 -0.28 -18.64 11.58
CA SER A 203 -1.48 -18.60 12.43
C SER A 203 -2.79 -18.44 11.67
N GLY A 204 -2.75 -18.22 10.35
CA GLY A 204 -3.93 -17.95 9.50
C GLY A 204 -4.69 -19.17 9.05
#